data_f53db4f3d979d52d422d8e9e78e7840c
#
_entry.id   f53db4f3d979d52d422d8e9e78e7840c
#
_cell.length_a   1.000
_cell.length_b   1.000
_cell.length_c   1.000
_cell.angle_alpha   90.00
_cell.angle_beta   90.00
_cell.angle_gamma   90.00
#
_symmetry.space_group_name_H-M   'P 1'
#
loop_
_entity.id
_entity.type
_entity.pdbx_description
1 polymer ?
#
loop_
_entity_poly.entity_id
_entity_poly.type
_entity_poly.pdbx_seq_one_letter_code
_entity_poly.pdbx_strand_id
1 'polypeptide(L)'
;MSLYSWAQRWTALLVGMACHSVFLVSLAVMFVSIYRGLSQGWIALPGFSGWPVNLLLMAQFALGHSWLLSDKGRRFLGRLLPLKLGIPLATTLYAGIASLQLLVLFLFWSPSQVLWTAPQGWIHIALTGFYVASWLLLLKAMKDAGLEIQLGYLGWTSVWSGKAPAYKSFARTGLFKRSRQPIYVAFTLILWSAPTWTPDHLFLAIVLTSYCVAAPLLKEKRYLRWHGDAFRRYQARVPYWLPLRKSTPDSAPAAQGSTYHEVIIVGGGPVGLLLASLLGARGISVLVLEKRTEKIQWSQAIGITPPSLDILARLKLDDTFVESGVPIRDCRVYGDSGQIGGVSFRSLEGKHRYVLSLPQMITMDLLEKEASRHATVTVRSGVEVVAKKQSADRVTFQCRAAMGGETFEVSAAFAVACDGNRSRLRDLLKIRTHGKSYGCHFVMGDFHDHGSLGEDAHLIFTEHGAVESFPLPGQRRRWIVQTQDFVTDTEFGLISTLVKKRTGISLASEDQIDQNAFSPRRLDCEIYHDGRVLLCGDAAHVMSPIGGQGMNTGFADADFAAEALHAVLRRGLSSDIAFEAYSCARRRAALTAATRAALGMGLGVWTGHWRSRLRGALFRLFFSRAV
;
A
#
# COMPACT_ATOMS: atom_id res chain seq x y z
N MET A 1 -16.45 13.59 14.41
CA MET A 1 -17.60 12.75 14.80
C MET A 1 -17.15 11.29 14.87
N SER A 2 -17.78 10.47 15.73
CA SER A 2 -17.45 9.05 15.85
C SER A 2 -18.06 8.26 14.69
N LEU A 3 -17.28 7.35 14.09
CA LEU A 3 -17.76 6.47 13.00
C LEU A 3 -18.86 5.48 13.45
N TYR A 4 -19.02 5.26 14.76
CA TYR A 4 -19.90 4.23 15.31
C TYR A 4 -20.86 4.82 16.36
N SER A 5 -22.11 4.34 16.35
CA SER A 5 -23.10 4.67 17.37
C SER A 5 -22.73 4.09 18.75
N TRP A 6 -23.31 4.61 19.82
CA TRP A 6 -23.10 4.07 21.18
C TRP A 6 -23.48 2.59 21.29
N ALA A 7 -24.59 2.17 20.68
CA ALA A 7 -24.99 0.77 20.64
C ALA A 7 -23.95 -0.12 19.95
N GLN A 8 -23.39 0.33 18.83
CA GLN A 8 -22.34 -0.40 18.10
C GLN A 8 -21.04 -0.51 18.93
N ARG A 9 -20.67 0.52 19.68
CA ARG A 9 -19.51 0.49 20.56
C ARG A 9 -19.69 -0.51 21.71
N TRP A 10 -20.86 -0.51 22.37
CA TRP A 10 -21.17 -1.50 23.40
C TRP A 10 -21.19 -2.92 22.85
N THR A 11 -21.76 -3.13 21.68
CA THR A 11 -21.73 -4.46 21.02
C THR A 11 -20.27 -4.90 20.77
N ALA A 12 -19.41 -4.01 20.28
CA ALA A 12 -18.02 -4.32 20.02
C ALA A 12 -17.25 -4.65 21.32
N LEU A 13 -17.52 -3.93 22.40
CA LEU A 13 -16.94 -4.20 23.73
C LEU A 13 -17.37 -5.56 24.24
N LEU A 14 -18.67 -5.89 24.21
CA LEU A 14 -19.19 -7.17 24.68
C LEU A 14 -18.62 -8.34 23.86
N VAL A 15 -18.58 -8.22 22.53
CA VAL A 15 -17.94 -9.22 21.65
C VAL A 15 -16.46 -9.36 21.98
N GLY A 16 -15.75 -8.25 22.19
CA GLY A 16 -14.34 -8.24 22.58
C GLY A 16 -14.11 -8.95 23.90
N MET A 17 -14.89 -8.62 24.93
CA MET A 17 -14.80 -9.26 26.26
C MET A 17 -15.09 -10.76 26.18
N ALA A 18 -16.15 -11.18 25.49
CA ALA A 18 -16.47 -12.59 25.31
C ALA A 18 -15.33 -13.36 24.61
N CYS A 19 -14.81 -12.81 23.52
CA CYS A 19 -13.68 -13.42 22.78
C CYS A 19 -12.43 -13.54 23.65
N HIS A 20 -12.10 -12.52 24.44
CA HIS A 20 -10.92 -12.57 25.32
C HIS A 20 -11.10 -13.48 26.52
N SER A 21 -12.31 -13.61 27.07
CA SER A 21 -12.59 -14.58 28.13
C SER A 21 -12.38 -16.02 27.61
N VAL A 22 -12.92 -16.33 26.41
CA VAL A 22 -12.68 -17.63 25.77
C VAL A 22 -11.19 -17.85 25.51
N PHE A 23 -10.46 -16.82 25.05
CA PHE A 23 -9.02 -16.90 24.82
C PHE A 23 -8.25 -17.23 26.11
N LEU A 24 -8.52 -16.55 27.23
CA LEU A 24 -7.83 -16.78 28.50
C LEU A 24 -8.09 -18.17 29.04
N VAL A 25 -9.35 -18.63 28.98
CA VAL A 25 -9.71 -19.99 29.40
C VAL A 25 -9.03 -21.04 28.52
N SER A 26 -9.07 -20.84 27.21
CA SER A 26 -8.39 -21.72 26.24
C SER A 26 -6.89 -21.81 26.51
N LEU A 27 -6.25 -20.67 26.76
CA LEU A 27 -4.83 -20.58 27.05
C LEU A 27 -4.48 -21.37 28.33
N ALA A 28 -5.26 -21.21 29.40
CA ALA A 28 -5.04 -21.91 30.66
C ALA A 28 -5.22 -23.44 30.53
N VAL A 29 -6.30 -23.86 29.88
CA VAL A 29 -6.57 -25.29 29.62
C VAL A 29 -5.49 -25.90 28.75
N MET A 30 -5.08 -25.23 27.68
CA MET A 30 -3.99 -25.68 26.80
C MET A 30 -2.67 -25.77 27.54
N PHE A 31 -2.32 -24.76 28.35
CA PHE A 31 -1.09 -24.77 29.17
C PHE A 31 -1.03 -25.99 30.07
N VAL A 32 -2.09 -26.25 30.84
CA VAL A 32 -2.14 -27.37 31.77
C VAL A 32 -2.17 -28.71 31.05
N SER A 33 -2.94 -28.84 29.98
CA SER A 33 -3.06 -30.07 29.20
C SER A 33 -1.73 -30.52 28.59
N ILE A 34 -1.00 -29.58 27.95
CA ILE A 34 0.33 -29.85 27.38
C ILE A 34 1.33 -30.16 28.47
N TYR A 35 1.34 -29.42 29.58
CA TYR A 35 2.23 -29.65 30.72
C TYR A 35 2.07 -31.04 31.29
N ARG A 36 0.83 -31.54 31.42
CA ARG A 36 0.48 -32.87 31.89
C ARG A 36 0.58 -33.97 30.83
N GLY A 37 1.07 -33.65 29.62
CA GLY A 37 1.21 -34.57 28.52
C GLY A 37 -0.11 -35.20 28.04
N LEU A 38 -1.23 -34.51 28.22
CA LEU A 38 -2.58 -35.00 27.89
C LEU A 38 -2.96 -36.31 28.64
N SER A 39 -2.32 -36.58 29.77
CA SER A 39 -2.56 -37.78 30.56
C SER A 39 -3.95 -37.85 31.22
N GLN A 40 -4.64 -36.72 31.31
CA GLN A 40 -5.96 -36.59 31.91
C GLN A 40 -6.88 -35.78 30.99
N GLY A 41 -8.10 -36.27 30.77
CA GLY A 41 -9.16 -35.52 30.12
C GLY A 41 -9.88 -34.57 31.09
N TRP A 42 -10.38 -33.45 30.56
CA TRP A 42 -11.20 -32.52 31.34
C TRP A 42 -12.67 -32.91 31.35
N ILE A 43 -13.19 -33.32 30.21
CA ILE A 43 -14.59 -33.70 30.00
C ILE A 43 -14.63 -34.96 29.14
N ALA A 44 -15.22 -36.02 29.69
CA ALA A 44 -15.44 -37.26 28.94
C ALA A 44 -16.71 -37.15 28.09
N LEU A 45 -16.65 -37.57 26.82
CA LEU A 45 -17.81 -37.67 25.95
C LEU A 45 -18.36 -39.10 26.04
N PRO A 46 -19.57 -39.30 26.61
CA PRO A 46 -20.18 -40.63 26.71
C PRO A 46 -20.35 -41.26 25.34
N GLY A 47 -19.87 -42.51 25.18
CA GLY A 47 -19.96 -43.24 23.92
C GLY A 47 -18.98 -42.84 22.82
N PHE A 48 -18.18 -41.79 23.04
CA PHE A 48 -17.15 -41.30 22.10
C PHE A 48 -15.80 -41.23 22.80
N SER A 49 -14.91 -42.16 22.52
CA SER A 49 -13.59 -42.20 23.14
C SER A 49 -12.51 -42.72 22.15
N GLY A 50 -11.25 -42.41 22.46
CA GLY A 50 -10.08 -42.92 21.77
C GLY A 50 -9.63 -42.11 20.55
N TRP A 51 -8.75 -42.72 19.76
CA TRP A 51 -8.05 -42.10 18.64
C TRP A 51 -8.92 -41.43 17.58
N PRO A 52 -10.10 -41.97 17.17
CA PRO A 52 -10.93 -41.30 16.18
C PRO A 52 -11.44 -39.93 16.62
N VAL A 53 -11.79 -39.80 17.90
CA VAL A 53 -12.26 -38.54 18.49
C VAL A 53 -11.12 -37.50 18.49
N ASN A 54 -9.94 -37.91 18.95
CA ASN A 54 -8.77 -37.05 18.97
C ASN A 54 -8.35 -36.58 17.58
N LEU A 55 -8.44 -37.45 16.58
CA LEU A 55 -8.18 -37.10 15.17
C LEU A 55 -9.20 -36.08 14.65
N LEU A 56 -10.47 -36.24 14.97
CA LEU A 56 -11.52 -35.30 14.58
C LEU A 56 -11.33 -33.94 15.27
N LEU A 57 -10.98 -33.91 16.55
CA LEU A 57 -10.67 -32.71 17.31
C LEU A 57 -9.47 -31.96 16.71
N MET A 58 -8.45 -32.66 16.28
CA MET A 58 -7.31 -32.04 15.60
C MET A 58 -7.66 -31.52 14.21
N ALA A 59 -8.42 -32.30 13.44
CA ALA A 59 -8.86 -31.91 12.10
C ALA A 59 -9.73 -30.64 12.12
N GLN A 60 -10.68 -30.52 13.08
CA GLN A 60 -11.54 -29.35 13.22
C GLN A 60 -10.73 -28.07 13.48
N PHE A 61 -9.66 -28.19 14.30
CA PHE A 61 -8.77 -27.05 14.53
C PHE A 61 -7.97 -26.73 13.27
N ALA A 62 -7.20 -27.67 12.73
CA ALA A 62 -6.28 -27.41 11.63
C ALA A 62 -6.99 -26.91 10.35
N LEU A 63 -8.09 -27.58 9.97
CA LEU A 63 -8.86 -27.24 8.78
C LEU A 63 -9.69 -25.98 8.98
N GLY A 64 -10.41 -25.87 10.09
CA GLY A 64 -11.26 -24.72 10.40
C GLY A 64 -10.46 -23.44 10.56
N HIS A 65 -9.35 -23.49 11.31
CA HIS A 65 -8.44 -22.37 11.49
C HIS A 65 -7.85 -21.88 10.14
N SER A 66 -7.37 -22.80 9.30
CA SER A 66 -6.84 -22.47 7.98
C SER A 66 -7.91 -21.91 7.05
N TRP A 67 -9.13 -22.45 7.09
CA TRP A 67 -10.25 -21.97 6.28
C TRP A 67 -10.68 -20.56 6.67
N LEU A 68 -10.78 -20.26 7.97
CA LEU A 68 -11.11 -18.93 8.47
C LEU A 68 -10.13 -17.83 8.00
N LEU A 69 -8.85 -18.19 7.77
CA LEU A 69 -7.84 -17.30 7.22
C LEU A 69 -7.93 -17.10 5.70
N SER A 70 -8.70 -17.92 4.99
CA SER A 70 -8.93 -17.79 3.54
C SER A 70 -9.81 -16.57 3.22
N ASP A 71 -9.83 -16.15 1.95
CA ASP A 71 -10.70 -15.04 1.50
C ASP A 71 -12.20 -15.36 1.69
N LYS A 72 -12.58 -16.65 1.56
CA LYS A 72 -13.95 -17.13 1.86
C LYS A 72 -14.27 -17.05 3.36
N GLY A 73 -13.34 -17.49 4.20
CA GLY A 73 -13.47 -17.44 5.65
C GLY A 73 -13.55 -16.01 6.20
N ARG A 74 -12.76 -15.09 5.67
CA ARG A 74 -12.83 -13.67 6.04
C ARG A 74 -14.17 -13.04 5.69
N ARG A 75 -14.72 -13.32 4.51
CA ARG A 75 -16.08 -12.88 4.13
C ARG A 75 -17.14 -13.47 5.05
N PHE A 76 -17.00 -14.72 5.42
CA PHE A 76 -17.88 -15.36 6.41
C PHE A 76 -17.83 -14.63 7.76
N LEU A 77 -16.62 -14.36 8.30
CA LEU A 77 -16.47 -13.61 9.56
C LEU A 77 -17.11 -12.22 9.48
N GLY A 78 -16.93 -11.53 8.36
CA GLY A 78 -17.55 -10.22 8.14
C GLY A 78 -19.09 -10.24 8.07
N ARG A 79 -19.70 -11.41 7.81
CA ARG A 79 -21.16 -11.58 7.76
C ARG A 79 -21.79 -12.02 9.10
N LEU A 80 -20.99 -12.43 10.06
CA LEU A 80 -21.48 -12.87 11.38
C LEU A 80 -22.11 -11.74 12.21
N LEU A 81 -21.76 -10.51 11.91
CA LEU A 81 -22.30 -9.31 12.54
C LEU A 81 -22.82 -8.35 11.45
N PRO A 82 -23.71 -7.39 11.80
CA PRO A 82 -24.16 -6.38 10.85
C PRO A 82 -22.99 -5.69 10.14
N LEU A 83 -23.15 -5.36 8.86
CA LEU A 83 -22.09 -4.87 7.95
C LEU A 83 -21.17 -3.80 8.54
N LYS A 84 -21.72 -2.87 9.35
CA LYS A 84 -20.92 -1.82 10.02
C LYS A 84 -19.96 -2.34 11.09
N LEU A 85 -20.21 -3.53 11.65
CA LEU A 85 -19.38 -4.15 12.70
C LEU A 85 -18.62 -5.39 12.20
N GLY A 86 -19.14 -6.11 11.22
CA GLY A 86 -18.60 -7.38 10.78
C GLY A 86 -17.15 -7.27 10.28
N ILE A 87 -16.86 -6.32 9.40
CA ILE A 87 -15.51 -6.12 8.86
C ILE A 87 -14.54 -5.63 9.94
N PRO A 88 -14.83 -4.58 10.73
CA PRO A 88 -13.96 -4.13 11.80
C PRO A 88 -13.67 -5.18 12.87
N LEU A 89 -14.66 -6.02 13.21
CA LEU A 89 -14.53 -7.06 14.24
C LEU A 89 -14.05 -8.41 13.70
N ALA A 90 -13.79 -8.55 12.40
CA ALA A 90 -13.41 -9.83 11.80
C ALA A 90 -12.17 -10.46 12.46
N THR A 91 -11.16 -9.66 12.83
CA THR A 91 -9.98 -10.16 13.56
C THR A 91 -10.29 -10.58 14.98
N THR A 92 -11.19 -9.89 15.67
CA THR A 92 -11.66 -10.24 17.02
C THR A 92 -12.43 -11.56 16.99
N LEU A 93 -13.38 -11.70 16.05
CA LEU A 93 -14.15 -12.92 15.86
C LEU A 93 -13.25 -14.11 15.47
N TYR A 94 -12.29 -13.86 14.58
CA TYR A 94 -11.30 -14.89 14.22
C TYR A 94 -10.53 -15.38 15.45
N ALA A 95 -10.00 -14.47 16.27
CA ALA A 95 -9.27 -14.83 17.49
C ALA A 95 -10.16 -15.61 18.48
N GLY A 96 -11.42 -15.19 18.67
CA GLY A 96 -12.38 -15.86 19.52
C GLY A 96 -12.73 -17.28 19.03
N ILE A 97 -13.02 -17.44 17.75
CA ILE A 97 -13.35 -18.76 17.15
C ILE A 97 -12.14 -19.69 17.21
N ALA A 98 -10.93 -19.20 16.87
CA ALA A 98 -9.71 -20.00 16.95
C ALA A 98 -9.42 -20.46 18.38
N SER A 99 -9.66 -19.59 19.36
CA SER A 99 -9.53 -19.92 20.78
C SER A 99 -10.56 -20.96 21.23
N LEU A 100 -11.80 -20.83 20.76
CA LEU A 100 -12.85 -21.82 21.04
C LEU A 100 -12.50 -23.19 20.44
N GLN A 101 -11.96 -23.22 19.22
CA GLN A 101 -11.50 -24.47 18.58
C GLN A 101 -10.39 -25.16 19.38
N LEU A 102 -9.42 -24.39 19.91
CA LEU A 102 -8.38 -24.91 20.81
C LEU A 102 -8.97 -25.36 22.14
N LEU A 103 -9.88 -24.59 22.71
CA LEU A 103 -10.55 -24.97 23.96
C LEU A 103 -11.29 -26.31 23.80
N VAL A 104 -12.05 -26.48 22.73
CA VAL A 104 -12.75 -27.73 22.41
C VAL A 104 -11.76 -28.88 22.23
N LEU A 105 -10.62 -28.65 21.52
CA LEU A 105 -9.57 -29.65 21.34
C LEU A 105 -9.07 -30.19 22.69
N PHE A 106 -8.71 -29.31 23.60
CA PHE A 106 -8.09 -29.71 24.88
C PHE A 106 -9.10 -30.16 25.93
N LEU A 107 -10.32 -29.60 25.98
CA LEU A 107 -11.35 -30.02 26.93
C LEU A 107 -11.87 -31.42 26.66
N PHE A 108 -12.08 -31.78 25.41
CA PHE A 108 -12.68 -33.04 25.00
C PHE A 108 -11.67 -34.08 24.54
N TRP A 109 -10.38 -33.84 24.79
CA TRP A 109 -9.33 -34.83 24.48
C TRP A 109 -9.58 -36.12 25.24
N SER A 110 -9.59 -37.24 24.52
CA SER A 110 -9.75 -38.59 25.09
C SER A 110 -8.38 -39.23 25.35
N PRO A 111 -7.87 -39.28 26.60
CA PRO A 111 -6.53 -39.75 26.89
C PRO A 111 -6.43 -41.27 26.76
N SER A 112 -5.26 -41.74 26.30
CA SER A 112 -4.94 -43.19 26.22
C SER A 112 -4.69 -43.86 27.59
N GLN A 113 -4.55 -43.05 28.63
CA GLN A 113 -4.18 -43.45 30.00
C GLN A 113 -2.79 -44.11 30.10
N VAL A 114 -1.97 -44.07 29.07
CA VAL A 114 -0.60 -44.59 29.07
C VAL A 114 0.38 -43.44 29.39
N LEU A 115 1.16 -43.65 30.44
CA LEU A 115 2.23 -42.74 30.83
C LEU A 115 3.59 -43.32 30.48
N TRP A 116 4.38 -42.62 29.66
CA TRP A 116 5.75 -43.05 29.33
C TRP A 116 6.78 -42.49 30.31
N THR A 117 6.78 -41.18 30.49
CA THR A 117 7.75 -40.51 31.37
C THR A 117 7.12 -39.33 32.12
N ALA A 118 7.40 -39.24 33.41
CA ALA A 118 7.13 -38.11 34.26
C ALA A 118 8.36 -37.88 35.16
N PRO A 119 9.39 -37.17 34.68
CA PRO A 119 10.64 -36.96 35.43
C PRO A 119 10.36 -36.27 36.77
N GLN A 120 11.19 -36.56 37.74
CA GLN A 120 11.14 -35.98 39.11
C GLN A 120 12.43 -35.22 39.43
N GLY A 121 12.45 -34.51 40.53
CA GLY A 121 13.61 -33.78 41.02
C GLY A 121 14.06 -32.65 40.06
N TRP A 122 15.35 -32.45 39.94
CA TRP A 122 15.94 -31.35 39.19
C TRP A 122 15.63 -31.41 37.68
N ILE A 123 15.46 -32.61 37.10
CA ILE A 123 15.11 -32.79 35.71
C ILE A 123 13.70 -32.22 35.43
N HIS A 124 12.75 -32.47 36.33
CA HIS A 124 11.41 -31.90 36.23
C HIS A 124 11.46 -30.37 36.28
N ILE A 125 12.25 -29.82 37.20
CA ILE A 125 12.43 -28.36 37.35
C ILE A 125 13.03 -27.76 36.06
N ALA A 126 14.06 -28.39 35.49
CA ALA A 126 14.71 -27.93 34.27
C ALA A 126 13.76 -27.95 33.05
N LEU A 127 13.00 -29.03 32.87
CA LEU A 127 12.02 -29.14 31.80
C LEU A 127 10.86 -28.15 31.98
N THR A 128 10.38 -27.97 33.21
CA THR A 128 9.37 -26.94 33.52
C THR A 128 9.89 -25.54 33.22
N GLY A 129 11.14 -25.24 33.56
CA GLY A 129 11.79 -23.98 33.24
C GLY A 129 11.88 -23.76 31.71
N PHE A 130 12.24 -24.79 30.95
CA PHE A 130 12.29 -24.74 29.49
C PHE A 130 10.89 -24.59 28.87
N TYR A 131 9.88 -25.26 29.42
CA TYR A 131 8.48 -25.11 29.03
C TYR A 131 7.98 -23.67 29.22
N VAL A 132 8.20 -23.09 30.39
CA VAL A 132 7.83 -21.70 30.67
C VAL A 132 8.59 -20.72 29.77
N ALA A 133 9.89 -20.95 29.55
CA ALA A 133 10.69 -20.12 28.64
C ALA A 133 10.14 -20.15 27.20
N SER A 134 9.62 -21.29 26.74
CA SER A 134 8.98 -21.44 25.43
C SER A 134 7.69 -20.63 25.32
N TRP A 135 6.90 -20.52 26.38
CA TRP A 135 5.72 -19.66 26.45
C TRP A 135 6.09 -18.17 26.44
N LEU A 136 7.14 -17.79 27.17
CA LEU A 136 7.66 -16.41 27.13
C LEU A 136 8.18 -16.05 25.74
N LEU A 137 8.83 -16.99 25.03
CA LEU A 137 9.24 -16.80 23.65
C LEU A 137 8.04 -16.61 22.72
N LEU A 138 6.95 -17.37 22.92
CA LEU A 138 5.71 -17.18 22.17
C LEU A 138 5.13 -15.78 22.39
N LEU A 139 5.04 -15.35 23.65
CA LEU A 139 4.56 -14.00 23.97
C LEU A 139 5.43 -12.91 23.31
N LYS A 140 6.76 -13.07 23.35
CA LYS A 140 7.69 -12.16 22.66
C LYS A 140 7.47 -12.16 21.14
N ALA A 141 7.28 -13.32 20.51
CA ALA A 141 7.03 -13.45 19.08
C ALA A 141 5.69 -12.79 18.69
N MET A 142 4.65 -12.96 19.49
CA MET A 142 3.34 -12.30 19.28
C MET A 142 3.45 -10.77 19.44
N LYS A 143 4.22 -10.29 20.42
CA LYS A 143 4.49 -8.85 20.61
C LYS A 143 5.19 -8.26 19.38
N ASP A 144 6.20 -8.94 18.85
CA ASP A 144 6.94 -8.51 17.67
C ASP A 144 6.08 -8.57 16.38
N ALA A 145 5.06 -9.43 16.36
CA ALA A 145 4.09 -9.53 15.26
C ALA A 145 2.96 -8.48 15.31
N GLY A 146 2.86 -7.72 16.39
CA GLY A 146 1.74 -6.82 16.68
C GLY A 146 0.69 -7.52 17.52
N LEU A 147 0.85 -7.43 18.83
CA LEU A 147 0.01 -8.13 19.82
C LEU A 147 -1.48 -7.81 19.63
N GLU A 148 -1.79 -6.56 19.24
CA GLU A 148 -3.14 -6.06 18.98
C GLU A 148 -3.87 -6.84 17.88
N ILE A 149 -3.13 -7.31 16.86
CA ILE A 149 -3.67 -8.09 15.74
C ILE A 149 -3.76 -9.56 16.14
N GLN A 150 -2.70 -10.09 16.78
CA GLN A 150 -2.61 -11.51 17.12
C GLN A 150 -3.67 -11.94 18.15
N LEU A 151 -3.96 -11.08 19.12
CA LEU A 151 -4.99 -11.31 20.13
C LEU A 151 -6.39 -10.83 19.71
N GLY A 152 -6.50 -10.12 18.57
CA GLY A 152 -7.77 -9.66 18.03
C GLY A 152 -8.40 -8.47 18.76
N TYR A 153 -7.66 -7.75 19.65
CA TYR A 153 -8.24 -6.60 20.32
C TYR A 153 -8.23 -5.31 19.48
N LEU A 154 -7.44 -5.25 18.39
CA LEU A 154 -7.43 -4.09 17.49
C LEU A 154 -8.83 -3.77 16.95
N GLY A 155 -9.62 -4.79 16.56
CA GLY A 155 -10.94 -4.59 15.97
C GLY A 155 -11.90 -3.88 16.92
N TRP A 156 -12.16 -4.48 18.06
CA TRP A 156 -13.15 -3.94 19.00
C TRP A 156 -12.70 -2.64 19.69
N THR A 157 -11.40 -2.47 20.00
CA THR A 157 -10.89 -1.23 20.59
C THR A 157 -10.97 -0.06 19.62
N SER A 158 -10.76 -0.30 18.32
CA SER A 158 -10.93 0.72 17.29
C SER A 158 -12.40 1.16 17.20
N VAL A 159 -13.34 0.22 17.15
CA VAL A 159 -14.78 0.52 17.17
C VAL A 159 -15.18 1.26 18.45
N TRP A 160 -14.69 0.81 19.62
CA TRP A 160 -14.94 1.47 20.90
C TRP A 160 -14.46 2.93 20.90
N SER A 161 -13.28 3.16 20.34
CA SER A 161 -12.67 4.49 20.20
C SER A 161 -13.32 5.34 19.07
N GLY A 162 -14.28 4.80 18.35
CA GLY A 162 -14.95 5.48 17.24
C GLY A 162 -14.12 5.64 15.98
N LYS A 163 -13.07 4.82 15.81
CA LYS A 163 -12.12 4.85 14.69
C LYS A 163 -12.17 3.55 13.89
N ALA A 164 -11.77 3.61 12.61
CA ALA A 164 -11.55 2.41 11.82
C ALA A 164 -10.27 1.67 12.27
N PRO A 165 -10.22 0.32 12.28
CA PRO A 165 -9.02 -0.43 12.61
C PRO A 165 -7.93 -0.21 11.55
N ALA A 166 -6.74 0.22 11.99
CA ALA A 166 -5.58 0.42 11.12
C ALA A 166 -4.63 -0.79 11.23
N TYR A 167 -4.51 -1.56 10.15
CA TYR A 167 -3.65 -2.73 10.11
C TYR A 167 -2.25 -2.33 9.63
N LYS A 168 -1.23 -2.77 10.38
CA LYS A 168 0.18 -2.64 9.98
C LYS A 168 0.53 -3.69 8.93
N SER A 169 1.55 -3.39 8.10
CA SER A 169 2.13 -4.37 7.18
C SER A 169 2.74 -5.57 7.95
N PHE A 170 3.20 -6.61 7.24
CA PHE A 170 3.76 -7.80 7.88
C PHE A 170 4.99 -7.49 8.76
N ALA A 171 5.14 -8.25 9.86
CA ALA A 171 6.22 -8.06 10.83
C ALA A 171 7.60 -8.38 10.25
N ARG A 172 8.57 -7.50 10.51
CA ARG A 172 9.98 -7.60 10.04
C ARG A 172 11.00 -7.31 11.14
N THR A 173 10.54 -6.93 12.33
CA THR A 173 11.38 -6.50 13.46
C THR A 173 11.45 -7.56 14.54
N GLY A 174 12.33 -7.42 15.52
CA GLY A 174 12.49 -8.35 16.62
C GLY A 174 12.88 -9.75 16.14
N LEU A 175 12.16 -10.78 16.59
CA LEU A 175 12.41 -12.18 16.23
C LEU A 175 12.20 -12.44 14.74
N PHE A 176 11.37 -11.62 14.05
CA PHE A 176 11.15 -11.71 12.60
C PHE A 176 12.37 -11.30 11.76
N LYS A 177 13.42 -10.72 12.35
CA LYS A 177 14.73 -10.56 11.71
C LYS A 177 15.50 -11.87 11.57
N ARG A 178 15.24 -12.84 12.46
CA ARG A 178 15.99 -14.11 12.55
C ARG A 178 15.24 -15.30 11.96
N SER A 179 13.91 -15.31 12.01
CA SER A 179 13.03 -16.31 11.44
C SER A 179 11.79 -15.65 10.89
N ARG A 180 11.26 -16.16 9.76
CA ARG A 180 10.00 -15.67 9.19
C ARG A 180 8.78 -16.16 9.97
N GLN A 181 8.95 -17.24 10.76
CA GLN A 181 7.85 -17.90 11.45
C GLN A 181 8.11 -18.06 12.97
N PRO A 182 8.55 -17.01 13.70
CA PRO A 182 8.96 -17.16 15.10
C PRO A 182 7.82 -17.59 16.03
N ILE A 183 6.56 -17.25 15.73
CA ILE A 183 5.38 -17.70 16.48
C ILE A 183 5.25 -19.23 16.38
N TYR A 184 5.36 -19.79 15.16
CA TYR A 184 5.24 -21.23 14.94
C TYR A 184 6.43 -22.01 15.53
N VAL A 185 7.64 -21.42 15.48
CA VAL A 185 8.82 -21.98 16.16
C VAL A 185 8.61 -22.05 17.67
N ALA A 186 8.14 -20.96 18.28
CA ALA A 186 7.86 -20.91 19.71
C ALA A 186 6.76 -21.92 20.10
N PHE A 187 5.72 -22.04 19.28
CA PHE A 187 4.65 -23.00 19.51
C PHE A 187 5.16 -24.45 19.45
N THR A 188 6.02 -24.75 18.48
CA THR A 188 6.68 -26.07 18.41
C THR A 188 7.55 -26.34 19.64
N LEU A 189 8.31 -25.36 20.10
CA LEU A 189 9.11 -25.52 21.32
C LEU A 189 8.23 -25.82 22.55
N ILE A 190 7.05 -25.21 22.67
CA ILE A 190 6.09 -25.54 23.73
C ILE A 190 5.68 -27.00 23.67
N LEU A 191 5.36 -27.52 22.46
CA LEU A 191 4.95 -28.90 22.28
C LEU A 191 6.06 -29.91 22.65
N TRP A 192 7.33 -29.60 22.37
CA TRP A 192 8.45 -30.48 22.62
C TRP A 192 9.16 -30.27 23.95
N SER A 193 8.80 -29.24 24.72
CA SER A 193 9.37 -28.94 26.05
C SER A 193 8.53 -29.42 27.22
N ALA A 194 7.40 -30.06 26.98
CA ALA A 194 6.52 -30.55 28.04
C ALA A 194 7.26 -31.54 28.96
N PRO A 195 7.11 -31.44 30.30
CA PRO A 195 7.81 -32.32 31.21
C PRO A 195 7.23 -33.73 31.26
N THR A 196 5.96 -33.90 30.93
CA THR A 196 5.27 -35.21 30.96
C THR A 196 5.02 -35.69 29.53
N TRP A 197 5.35 -36.96 29.26
CA TRP A 197 5.19 -37.57 27.93
C TRP A 197 4.29 -38.80 27.97
N THR A 198 3.38 -38.83 26.98
CA THR A 198 2.41 -39.89 26.73
C THR A 198 2.35 -40.16 25.23
N PRO A 199 1.75 -41.27 24.76
CA PRO A 199 1.46 -41.46 23.33
C PRO A 199 0.60 -40.34 22.74
N ASP A 200 -0.36 -39.85 23.50
CA ASP A 200 -1.25 -38.74 23.12
C ASP A 200 -0.49 -37.47 22.87
N HIS A 201 0.45 -37.14 23.78
CA HIS A 201 1.28 -35.96 23.66
C HIS A 201 2.22 -36.03 22.44
N LEU A 202 2.84 -37.21 22.20
CA LEU A 202 3.67 -37.39 21.02
C LEU A 202 2.86 -37.22 19.74
N PHE A 203 1.67 -37.82 19.67
CA PHE A 203 0.77 -37.68 18.53
C PHE A 203 0.39 -36.20 18.29
N LEU A 204 -0.05 -35.50 19.34
CA LEU A 204 -0.33 -34.07 19.26
C LEU A 204 0.89 -33.27 18.77
N ALA A 205 2.06 -33.52 19.36
CA ALA A 205 3.29 -32.81 19.05
C ALA A 205 3.71 -33.01 17.58
N ILE A 206 3.64 -34.22 17.06
CA ILE A 206 3.95 -34.51 15.64
C ILE A 206 2.98 -33.79 14.71
N VAL A 207 1.67 -33.92 14.92
CA VAL A 207 0.66 -33.37 14.02
C VAL A 207 0.67 -31.85 14.06
N LEU A 208 0.72 -31.22 15.24
CA LEU A 208 0.76 -29.76 15.35
C LEU A 208 2.10 -29.17 14.89
N THR A 209 3.22 -29.89 15.08
CA THR A 209 4.51 -29.47 14.49
C THR A 209 4.44 -29.49 12.96
N SER A 210 3.89 -30.54 12.37
CA SER A 210 3.68 -30.64 10.92
C SER A 210 2.78 -29.50 10.42
N TYR A 211 1.74 -29.17 11.16
CA TYR A 211 0.88 -28.01 10.91
C TYR A 211 1.66 -26.69 11.01
N CYS A 212 2.49 -26.51 12.05
CA CYS A 212 3.32 -25.32 12.24
C CYS A 212 4.36 -25.11 11.14
N VAL A 213 4.79 -26.17 10.48
CA VAL A 213 5.70 -26.11 9.31
C VAL A 213 4.91 -25.83 8.02
N ALA A 214 3.77 -26.48 7.81
CA ALA A 214 3.03 -26.44 6.54
C ALA A 214 2.11 -25.20 6.42
N ALA A 215 1.36 -24.85 7.47
CA ALA A 215 0.36 -23.78 7.41
C ALA A 215 0.94 -22.40 7.07
N PRO A 216 2.15 -22.01 7.54
CA PRO A 216 2.75 -20.74 7.15
C PRO A 216 3.07 -20.64 5.66
N LEU A 217 3.21 -21.73 4.92
CA LEU A 217 3.39 -21.70 3.45
C LEU A 217 2.17 -21.07 2.77
N LEU A 218 0.96 -21.40 3.25
CA LEU A 218 -0.27 -20.78 2.76
C LEU A 218 -0.34 -19.29 3.13
N LYS A 219 0.13 -18.92 4.32
CA LYS A 219 0.26 -17.52 4.75
C LYS A 219 1.26 -16.78 3.86
N GLU A 220 2.42 -17.36 3.56
CA GLU A 220 3.42 -16.75 2.68
C GLU A 220 2.92 -16.57 1.25
N LYS A 221 2.14 -17.54 0.71
CA LYS A 221 1.46 -17.37 -0.59
C LYS A 221 0.51 -16.16 -0.60
N ARG A 222 -0.23 -15.91 0.51
CA ARG A 222 -1.07 -14.71 0.64
C ARG A 222 -0.22 -13.44 0.77
N TYR A 223 0.84 -13.47 1.56
CA TYR A 223 1.74 -12.33 1.72
C TYR A 223 2.47 -11.98 0.41
N LEU A 224 2.82 -12.97 -0.42
CA LEU A 224 3.34 -12.74 -1.76
C LEU A 224 2.31 -12.03 -2.65
N ARG A 225 1.02 -12.40 -2.58
CA ARG A 225 -0.05 -11.71 -3.32
C ARG A 225 -0.28 -10.28 -2.83
N TRP A 226 -0.18 -10.04 -1.52
CA TRP A 226 -0.47 -8.73 -0.93
C TRP A 226 0.72 -7.78 -0.91
N HIS A 227 1.94 -8.29 -0.79
CA HIS A 227 3.15 -7.51 -0.58
C HIS A 227 4.23 -7.72 -1.65
N GLY A 228 3.99 -8.57 -2.63
CA GLY A 228 4.83 -8.78 -3.81
C GLY A 228 6.32 -8.91 -3.50
N ASP A 229 7.11 -8.08 -4.19
CA ASP A 229 8.57 -8.10 -4.10
C ASP A 229 9.12 -7.68 -2.72
N ALA A 230 8.37 -6.90 -1.96
CA ALA A 230 8.77 -6.56 -0.58
C ALA A 230 8.84 -7.82 0.29
N PHE A 231 7.88 -8.75 0.12
CA PHE A 231 7.91 -10.02 0.82
C PHE A 231 8.93 -11.00 0.22
N ARG A 232 9.15 -11.01 -1.10
CA ARG A 232 10.22 -11.81 -1.75
C ARG A 232 11.60 -11.42 -1.23
N ARG A 233 11.90 -10.11 -1.13
CA ARG A 233 13.18 -9.64 -0.54
C ARG A 233 13.33 -10.06 0.91
N TYR A 234 12.27 -10.03 1.69
CA TYR A 234 12.29 -10.54 3.06
C TYR A 234 12.52 -12.06 3.10
N GLN A 235 11.90 -12.84 2.20
CA GLN A 235 12.13 -14.29 2.07
C GLN A 235 13.59 -14.63 1.70
N ALA A 236 14.22 -13.82 0.86
CA ALA A 236 15.61 -14.03 0.47
C ALA A 236 16.60 -13.79 1.62
N ARG A 237 16.26 -12.89 2.56
CA ARG A 237 17.15 -12.48 3.66
C ARG A 237 16.96 -13.27 4.94
N VAL A 238 15.72 -13.67 5.25
CA VAL A 238 15.38 -14.29 6.52
C VAL A 238 14.99 -15.75 6.29
N PRO A 239 15.61 -16.71 6.99
CA PRO A 239 15.30 -18.12 6.86
C PRO A 239 13.84 -18.40 7.26
N TYR A 240 13.27 -19.45 6.64
CA TYR A 240 11.87 -19.80 6.82
C TYR A 240 11.52 -20.12 8.27
N TRP A 241 12.31 -20.96 8.92
CA TRP A 241 11.99 -21.50 10.25
C TRP A 241 13.12 -21.28 11.25
N LEU A 242 14.19 -22.08 11.22
CA LEU A 242 15.32 -21.95 12.12
C LEU A 242 16.43 -21.08 11.49
N PRO A 243 17.18 -20.31 12.29
CA PRO A 243 18.28 -19.49 11.81
C PRO A 243 19.54 -20.36 11.51
N LEU A 244 19.36 -21.48 10.79
CA LEU A 244 20.44 -22.42 10.43
C LEU A 244 21.31 -21.94 9.27
N ARG A 245 20.88 -20.94 8.50
CA ARG A 245 21.77 -20.22 7.59
C ARG A 245 22.59 -19.27 8.44
N LYS A 246 23.94 -19.38 8.36
CA LYS A 246 24.76 -18.20 8.60
C LYS A 246 24.05 -17.07 7.86
N SER A 247 23.56 -16.07 8.58
CA SER A 247 23.40 -14.77 7.97
C SER A 247 24.75 -14.56 7.30
N THR A 248 24.83 -14.70 5.98
CA THR A 248 25.76 -13.83 5.31
C THR A 248 25.46 -12.52 5.99
N PRO A 249 26.43 -11.92 6.71
CA PRO A 249 26.21 -10.56 7.12
C PRO A 249 25.62 -9.98 5.85
N ASP A 250 24.40 -9.43 5.94
CA ASP A 250 24.09 -8.42 4.96
C ASP A 250 25.45 -7.78 4.78
N SER A 251 25.98 -7.82 3.59
CA SER A 251 26.72 -6.68 3.18
C SER A 251 25.72 -5.55 3.43
N ALA A 252 25.56 -5.21 4.70
CA ALA A 252 25.38 -3.83 5.10
C ALA A 252 26.33 -3.18 4.16
N PRO A 253 25.84 -2.38 3.18
CA PRO A 253 26.79 -1.72 2.31
C PRO A 253 27.77 -1.23 3.32
N ALA A 254 28.98 -1.85 3.32
CA ALA A 254 30.05 -1.56 4.23
C ALA A 254 29.96 -0.07 4.40
N ALA A 255 30.21 0.46 5.61
CA ALA A 255 30.37 1.88 5.79
C ALA A 255 31.34 2.30 4.69
N GLN A 256 30.81 2.37 3.47
CA GLN A 256 31.51 2.74 2.27
C GLN A 256 31.74 4.20 2.48
N GLY A 257 32.95 4.53 2.62
CA GLY A 257 33.40 5.87 2.49
C GLY A 257 32.55 6.55 1.41
N SER A 258 31.94 7.67 1.76
CA SER A 258 31.00 8.51 1.00
C SER A 258 31.00 8.16 -0.49
N THR A 259 30.05 7.32 -0.94
CA THR A 259 29.92 7.01 -2.37
C THR A 259 29.46 8.29 -3.05
N TYR A 260 30.37 8.92 -3.76
CA TYR A 260 30.10 10.14 -4.52
C TYR A 260 29.36 9.78 -5.79
N HIS A 261 28.18 10.36 -5.96
CA HIS A 261 27.39 10.28 -7.19
C HIS A 261 27.40 11.64 -7.90
N GLU A 262 27.18 11.66 -9.20
CA GLU A 262 27.03 12.93 -9.91
C GLU A 262 25.70 13.61 -9.55
N VAL A 263 24.62 12.81 -9.44
CA VAL A 263 23.27 13.29 -9.11
C VAL A 263 22.60 12.41 -8.07
N ILE A 264 22.00 13.03 -7.04
CA ILE A 264 21.06 12.36 -6.15
C ILE A 264 19.65 12.81 -6.49
N ILE A 265 18.73 11.85 -6.69
CA ILE A 265 17.30 12.09 -6.85
C ILE A 265 16.60 11.67 -5.56
N VAL A 266 15.89 12.59 -4.91
CA VAL A 266 15.12 12.31 -3.71
C VAL A 266 13.66 12.10 -4.12
N GLY A 267 13.19 10.86 -4.01
CA GLY A 267 11.87 10.39 -4.41
C GLY A 267 11.91 9.46 -5.63
N GLY A 268 11.50 8.21 -5.41
CA GLY A 268 11.37 7.14 -6.42
C GLY A 268 9.96 7.05 -7.01
N GLY A 269 9.26 8.17 -7.14
CA GLY A 269 7.99 8.27 -7.86
C GLY A 269 8.18 8.29 -9.38
N PRO A 270 7.07 8.38 -10.17
CA PRO A 270 7.16 8.30 -11.63
C PRO A 270 8.08 9.36 -12.24
N VAL A 271 8.08 10.58 -11.69
CA VAL A 271 8.95 11.69 -12.15
C VAL A 271 10.43 11.40 -11.83
N GLY A 272 10.73 10.93 -10.62
CA GLY A 272 12.10 10.63 -10.23
C GLY A 272 12.69 9.43 -10.97
N LEU A 273 11.89 8.39 -11.23
CA LEU A 273 12.33 7.22 -12.00
C LEU A 273 12.54 7.56 -13.48
N LEU A 274 11.67 8.39 -14.07
CA LEU A 274 11.87 8.90 -15.42
C LEU A 274 13.15 9.73 -15.54
N LEU A 275 13.37 10.66 -14.58
CA LEU A 275 14.61 11.44 -14.54
C LEU A 275 15.85 10.56 -14.40
N ALA A 276 15.79 9.55 -13.54
CA ALA A 276 16.89 8.59 -13.36
C ALA A 276 17.19 7.84 -14.65
N SER A 277 16.17 7.39 -15.38
CA SER A 277 16.31 6.71 -16.67
C SER A 277 16.90 7.64 -17.75
N LEU A 278 16.44 8.89 -17.81
CA LEU A 278 16.95 9.88 -18.75
C LEU A 278 18.41 10.25 -18.49
N LEU A 279 18.83 10.34 -17.24
CA LEU A 279 20.22 10.59 -16.85
C LEU A 279 21.09 9.33 -17.04
N GLY A 280 20.57 8.16 -16.68
CA GLY A 280 21.24 6.87 -16.90
C GLY A 280 21.54 6.60 -18.37
N ALA A 281 20.60 6.89 -19.26
CA ALA A 281 20.79 6.81 -20.71
C ALA A 281 21.89 7.75 -21.25
N ARG A 282 22.23 8.81 -20.48
CA ARG A 282 23.33 9.74 -20.78
C ARG A 282 24.64 9.38 -20.05
N GLY A 283 24.71 8.23 -19.37
CA GLY A 283 25.87 7.77 -18.64
C GLY A 283 26.21 8.59 -17.38
N ILE A 284 25.23 9.28 -16.80
CA ILE A 284 25.39 10.05 -15.56
C ILE A 284 25.15 9.13 -14.37
N SER A 285 26.06 9.19 -13.35
CA SER A 285 25.91 8.42 -12.13
C SER A 285 24.81 8.98 -11.24
N VAL A 286 23.77 8.18 -10.99
CA VAL A 286 22.57 8.58 -10.26
C VAL A 286 22.30 7.67 -9.07
N LEU A 287 22.02 8.29 -7.92
CA LEU A 287 21.46 7.62 -6.75
C LEU A 287 20.03 8.11 -6.51
N VAL A 288 19.04 7.22 -6.62
CA VAL A 288 17.65 7.51 -6.25
C VAL A 288 17.43 7.07 -4.80
N LEU A 289 16.94 7.99 -3.97
CA LEU A 289 16.56 7.74 -2.58
C LEU A 289 15.04 7.77 -2.45
N GLU A 290 14.42 6.63 -2.15
CA GLU A 290 12.98 6.53 -1.90
C GLU A 290 12.73 6.16 -0.45
N LYS A 291 11.92 6.96 0.24
CA LYS A 291 11.63 6.73 1.66
C LYS A 291 10.73 5.54 1.91
N ARG A 292 9.88 5.19 0.96
CA ARG A 292 8.99 4.03 1.08
C ARG A 292 9.78 2.75 0.89
N THR A 293 9.44 1.75 1.69
CA THR A 293 9.95 0.38 1.55
C THR A 293 9.09 -0.45 0.59
N GLU A 294 7.86 0.01 0.33
CA GLU A 294 6.85 -0.69 -0.48
C GLU A 294 6.30 0.24 -1.55
N LYS A 295 5.95 -0.34 -2.69
CA LYS A 295 5.26 0.39 -3.75
C LYS A 295 3.85 0.76 -3.30
N ILE A 296 3.35 1.88 -3.80
CA ILE A 296 1.95 2.27 -3.60
C ILE A 296 1.07 1.23 -4.29
N GLN A 297 0.10 0.69 -3.55
CA GLN A 297 -0.81 -0.33 -4.08
C GLN A 297 -2.06 0.26 -4.76
N TRP A 298 -2.32 1.55 -4.57
CA TRP A 298 -3.44 2.25 -5.20
C TRP A 298 -2.93 3.21 -6.28
N SER A 299 -3.68 3.29 -7.37
CA SER A 299 -3.37 4.16 -8.49
C SER A 299 -4.01 5.53 -8.31
N GLN A 300 -3.24 6.60 -8.46
CA GLN A 300 -3.74 7.98 -8.42
C GLN A 300 -3.89 8.53 -9.85
N ALA A 301 -2.79 8.73 -10.55
CA ALA A 301 -2.81 9.19 -11.93
C ALA A 301 -2.97 8.03 -12.92
N ILE A 302 -3.67 8.29 -14.03
CA ILE A 302 -3.85 7.31 -15.11
C ILE A 302 -3.53 7.89 -16.49
N GLY A 303 -3.70 9.20 -16.72
CA GLY A 303 -3.58 9.80 -18.04
C GLY A 303 -2.14 10.16 -18.39
N ILE A 304 -1.61 9.61 -19.47
CA ILE A 304 -0.31 10.00 -20.07
C ILE A 304 -0.60 10.68 -21.41
N THR A 305 -0.23 11.95 -21.51
CA THR A 305 -0.51 12.78 -22.70
C THR A 305 0.51 12.56 -23.79
N PRO A 306 0.19 12.90 -25.06
CA PRO A 306 1.11 12.77 -26.19
C PRO A 306 2.52 13.33 -25.95
N PRO A 307 2.73 14.55 -25.43
CA PRO A 307 4.08 15.05 -25.14
C PRO A 307 4.86 14.20 -24.15
N SER A 308 4.18 13.53 -23.20
CA SER A 308 4.84 12.62 -22.26
C SER A 308 5.21 11.30 -22.92
N LEU A 309 4.40 10.80 -23.85
CA LEU A 309 4.74 9.63 -24.66
C LEU A 309 5.94 9.92 -25.57
N ASP A 310 6.06 11.15 -26.12
CA ASP A 310 7.21 11.57 -26.91
C ASP A 310 8.51 11.63 -26.07
N ILE A 311 8.41 11.98 -24.78
CA ILE A 311 9.55 11.89 -23.85
C ILE A 311 9.94 10.42 -23.63
N LEU A 312 8.96 9.53 -23.40
CA LEU A 312 9.18 8.09 -23.23
C LEU A 312 9.76 7.44 -24.50
N ALA A 313 9.39 7.92 -25.70
CA ALA A 313 9.93 7.46 -26.97
C ALA A 313 11.46 7.68 -27.09
N ARG A 314 12.03 8.70 -26.44
CA ARG A 314 13.49 8.92 -26.37
C ARG A 314 14.22 7.79 -25.66
N LEU A 315 13.53 7.07 -24.78
CA LEU A 315 14.00 5.87 -24.09
C LEU A 315 13.52 4.57 -24.76
N LYS A 316 12.82 4.67 -25.91
CA LYS A 316 12.18 3.55 -26.62
C LYS A 316 11.17 2.80 -25.75
N LEU A 317 10.45 3.52 -24.89
CA LEU A 317 9.47 2.97 -23.94
C LEU A 317 8.02 3.20 -24.39
N ASP A 318 7.78 4.10 -25.32
CA ASP A 318 6.42 4.52 -25.72
C ASP A 318 5.57 3.34 -26.18
N ASP A 319 6.08 2.44 -27.03
CA ASP A 319 5.35 1.27 -27.50
C ASP A 319 5.01 0.31 -26.34
N THR A 320 5.95 0.04 -25.44
CA THR A 320 5.70 -0.79 -24.23
C THR A 320 4.63 -0.18 -23.32
N PHE A 321 4.62 1.14 -23.19
CA PHE A 321 3.59 1.84 -22.42
C PHE A 321 2.22 1.72 -23.09
N VAL A 322 2.16 1.90 -24.41
CA VAL A 322 0.92 1.80 -25.18
C VAL A 322 0.32 0.40 -25.13
N GLU A 323 1.14 -0.64 -25.27
CA GLU A 323 0.73 -2.05 -25.14
C GLU A 323 0.18 -2.38 -23.75
N SER A 324 0.64 -1.66 -22.73
CA SER A 324 0.23 -1.87 -21.32
C SER A 324 -1.01 -1.07 -20.92
N GLY A 325 -1.49 -0.14 -21.76
CA GLY A 325 -2.56 0.80 -21.44
C GLY A 325 -3.71 0.77 -22.45
N VAL A 326 -4.65 1.70 -22.28
CA VAL A 326 -5.78 1.91 -23.20
C VAL A 326 -5.66 3.28 -23.86
N PRO A 327 -5.52 3.38 -25.19
CA PRO A 327 -5.47 4.65 -25.92
C PRO A 327 -6.86 5.31 -25.99
N ILE A 328 -7.11 6.33 -25.19
CA ILE A 328 -8.34 7.14 -25.25
C ILE A 328 -8.21 8.12 -26.41
N ARG A 329 -9.00 7.92 -27.46
CA ARG A 329 -9.00 8.77 -28.67
C ARG A 329 -10.04 9.87 -28.61
N ASP A 330 -11.12 9.64 -27.88
CA ASP A 330 -12.24 10.55 -27.78
C ASP A 330 -12.68 10.72 -26.31
N CYS A 331 -13.04 11.94 -25.93
CA CYS A 331 -13.60 12.27 -24.64
C CYS A 331 -14.99 12.88 -24.86
N ARG A 332 -16.03 12.26 -24.31
CA ARG A 332 -17.42 12.72 -24.41
C ARG A 332 -17.81 13.52 -23.19
N VAL A 333 -18.47 14.64 -23.39
CA VAL A 333 -18.90 15.54 -22.34
C VAL A 333 -20.42 15.61 -22.29
N TYR A 334 -20.96 15.37 -21.10
CA TYR A 334 -22.41 15.34 -20.85
C TYR A 334 -22.79 16.39 -19.80
N GLY A 335 -24.00 16.91 -19.93
CA GLY A 335 -24.68 17.72 -18.93
C GLY A 335 -26.00 17.08 -18.54
N ASP A 336 -26.81 17.78 -17.73
CA ASP A 336 -28.12 17.29 -17.28
C ASP A 336 -29.09 16.98 -18.43
N SER A 337 -28.93 17.60 -19.60
CA SER A 337 -29.78 17.41 -20.79
C SER A 337 -29.19 16.44 -21.83
N GLY A 338 -28.19 15.63 -21.48
CA GLY A 338 -27.52 14.70 -22.39
C GLY A 338 -26.16 15.18 -22.85
N GLN A 339 -25.66 14.66 -23.97
CA GLN A 339 -24.35 15.02 -24.51
C GLN A 339 -24.31 16.49 -24.96
N ILE A 340 -23.32 17.24 -24.48
CA ILE A 340 -23.15 18.67 -24.76
C ILE A 340 -21.90 18.97 -25.59
N GLY A 341 -21.05 17.99 -25.84
CA GLY A 341 -19.84 18.13 -26.66
C GLY A 341 -18.88 16.98 -26.47
N GLY A 342 -17.66 17.17 -26.94
CA GLY A 342 -16.56 16.23 -26.80
C GLY A 342 -15.25 16.82 -27.30
N VAL A 343 -14.17 16.09 -27.04
CA VAL A 343 -12.83 16.40 -27.54
C VAL A 343 -12.29 15.16 -28.24
N SER A 344 -11.87 15.29 -29.48
CA SER A 344 -11.19 14.23 -30.21
C SER A 344 -9.69 14.51 -30.25
N PHE A 345 -8.92 13.54 -29.79
CA PHE A 345 -7.46 13.58 -29.90
C PHE A 345 -6.92 13.10 -31.24
N ARG A 346 -7.79 12.56 -32.12
CA ARG A 346 -7.42 12.05 -33.44
C ARG A 346 -6.89 13.13 -34.36
N SER A 347 -7.29 14.40 -34.13
CA SER A 347 -6.83 15.57 -34.89
C SER A 347 -5.45 16.09 -34.47
N LEU A 348 -4.86 15.54 -33.38
CA LEU A 348 -3.51 15.93 -32.96
C LEU A 348 -2.47 15.50 -33.99
N GLU A 349 -1.40 16.26 -34.08
CA GLU A 349 -0.22 15.92 -34.88
C GLU A 349 0.69 14.93 -34.15
N GLY A 350 1.56 14.20 -34.88
CA GLY A 350 2.55 13.29 -34.33
C GLY A 350 2.10 11.82 -34.28
N LYS A 351 2.92 10.96 -33.62
CA LYS A 351 2.71 9.52 -33.51
C LYS A 351 1.53 9.20 -32.56
N HIS A 352 1.43 9.93 -31.46
CA HIS A 352 0.51 9.63 -30.38
C HIS A 352 -0.72 10.56 -30.40
N ARG A 353 -1.79 10.14 -31.08
CA ARG A 353 -3.04 10.91 -31.26
C ARG A 353 -4.11 10.46 -30.26
N TYR A 354 -3.74 10.32 -28.98
CA TYR A 354 -4.59 9.86 -27.90
C TYR A 354 -3.99 10.24 -26.55
N VAL A 355 -4.78 10.18 -25.50
CA VAL A 355 -4.30 10.14 -24.12
C VAL A 355 -4.26 8.67 -23.71
N LEU A 356 -3.10 8.18 -23.26
CA LEU A 356 -2.97 6.81 -22.81
C LEU A 356 -3.47 6.69 -21.37
N SER A 357 -4.46 5.84 -21.16
CA SER A 357 -4.93 5.47 -19.81
C SER A 357 -4.13 4.28 -19.30
N LEU A 358 -3.28 4.54 -18.32
CA LEU A 358 -2.40 3.55 -17.72
C LEU A 358 -2.32 3.77 -16.20
N PRO A 359 -2.70 2.79 -15.36
CA PRO A 359 -2.55 2.91 -13.92
C PRO A 359 -1.13 3.25 -13.49
N GLN A 360 -1.00 4.20 -12.56
CA GLN A 360 0.30 4.69 -12.09
C GLN A 360 1.23 3.57 -11.58
N MET A 361 0.68 2.49 -11.02
CA MET A 361 1.44 1.31 -10.62
C MET A 361 2.23 0.71 -11.79
N ILE A 362 1.56 0.51 -12.93
CA ILE A 362 2.19 -0.05 -14.14
C ILE A 362 3.22 0.93 -14.69
N THR A 363 2.90 2.23 -14.71
CA THR A 363 3.85 3.31 -15.08
C THR A 363 5.13 3.22 -14.25
N MET A 364 5.00 3.06 -12.92
CA MET A 364 6.16 2.95 -12.03
C MET A 364 6.96 1.67 -12.24
N ASP A 365 6.29 0.53 -12.49
CA ASP A 365 6.97 -0.75 -12.75
C ASP A 365 7.80 -0.69 -14.04
N LEU A 366 7.26 -0.09 -15.09
CA LEU A 366 7.96 0.09 -16.35
C LEU A 366 9.17 1.03 -16.21
N LEU A 367 9.01 2.17 -15.52
CA LEU A 367 10.10 3.12 -15.29
C LEU A 367 11.18 2.57 -14.33
N GLU A 368 10.81 1.80 -13.30
CA GLU A 368 11.79 1.16 -12.41
C GLU A 368 12.59 0.08 -13.15
N LYS A 369 11.92 -0.68 -14.01
CA LYS A 369 12.58 -1.66 -14.88
C LYS A 369 13.58 -0.97 -15.81
N GLU A 370 13.20 0.15 -16.39
CA GLU A 370 14.09 0.92 -17.26
C GLU A 370 15.26 1.53 -16.50
N ALA A 371 15.01 2.20 -15.36
CA ALA A 371 16.08 2.75 -14.53
C ALA A 371 17.11 1.68 -14.12
N SER A 372 16.64 0.46 -13.84
CA SER A 372 17.49 -0.67 -13.47
C SER A 372 18.34 -1.24 -14.61
N ARG A 373 18.06 -0.90 -15.86
CA ARG A 373 18.89 -1.30 -17.03
C ARG A 373 20.19 -0.53 -17.12
N HIS A 374 20.23 0.65 -16.52
CA HIS A 374 21.42 1.52 -16.56
C HIS A 374 22.34 1.21 -15.39
N ALA A 375 23.53 0.69 -15.67
CA ALA A 375 24.55 0.37 -14.63
C ALA A 375 24.97 1.59 -13.79
N THR A 376 24.76 2.81 -14.30
CA THR A 376 25.06 4.07 -13.62
C THR A 376 23.95 4.51 -12.67
N VAL A 377 22.80 3.81 -12.61
CA VAL A 377 21.65 4.17 -11.78
C VAL A 377 21.52 3.19 -10.62
N THR A 378 21.49 3.71 -9.41
CA THR A 378 21.22 2.94 -8.19
C THR A 378 19.94 3.44 -7.53
N VAL A 379 18.99 2.56 -7.25
CA VAL A 379 17.77 2.90 -6.52
C VAL A 379 17.82 2.30 -5.11
N ARG A 380 17.73 3.15 -4.08
CA ARG A 380 17.67 2.73 -2.67
C ARG A 380 16.31 3.07 -2.08
N SER A 381 15.49 2.06 -1.85
CA SER A 381 14.21 2.17 -1.14
C SER A 381 14.39 2.07 0.37
N GLY A 382 13.48 2.68 1.15
CA GLY A 382 13.53 2.68 2.61
C GLY A 382 14.57 3.66 3.16
N VAL A 383 14.88 4.74 2.44
CA VAL A 383 15.84 5.77 2.85
C VAL A 383 15.13 7.13 2.87
N GLU A 384 15.08 7.75 4.03
CA GLU A 384 14.52 9.09 4.23
C GLU A 384 15.63 10.13 4.36
N VAL A 385 15.57 11.20 3.59
CA VAL A 385 16.42 12.36 3.76
C VAL A 385 15.93 13.19 4.94
N VAL A 386 16.79 13.39 5.94
CA VAL A 386 16.43 14.09 7.19
C VAL A 386 17.06 15.47 7.32
N ALA A 387 18.26 15.65 6.75
CA ALA A 387 18.94 16.94 6.73
C ALA A 387 19.78 17.10 5.45
N LYS A 388 20.11 18.35 5.12
CA LYS A 388 21.00 18.69 4.00
C LYS A 388 22.11 19.64 4.45
N LYS A 389 23.26 19.49 3.80
CA LYS A 389 24.34 20.49 3.79
C LYS A 389 24.71 20.75 2.33
N GLN A 390 25.07 21.98 2.00
CA GLN A 390 25.48 22.36 0.66
C GLN A 390 26.73 23.20 0.71
N SER A 391 27.71 22.88 -0.14
CA SER A 391 28.95 23.62 -0.34
C SER A 391 29.09 24.07 -1.79
N ALA A 392 30.17 24.74 -2.12
CA ALA A 392 30.41 25.24 -3.47
C ALA A 392 30.53 24.10 -4.52
N ASP A 393 30.93 22.89 -4.12
CA ASP A 393 31.24 21.76 -5.00
C ASP A 393 30.27 20.59 -4.89
N ARG A 394 29.53 20.47 -3.79
CA ARG A 394 28.65 19.30 -3.53
C ARG A 394 27.44 19.63 -2.66
N VAL A 395 26.45 18.73 -2.72
CA VAL A 395 25.36 18.63 -1.76
C VAL A 395 25.51 17.31 -1.00
N THR A 396 25.34 17.36 0.32
CA THR A 396 25.41 16.21 1.22
C THR A 396 24.08 16.07 1.95
N PHE A 397 23.52 14.88 1.95
CA PHE A 397 22.33 14.53 2.69
C PHE A 397 22.64 13.62 3.85
N GLN A 398 22.10 13.94 5.01
CA GLN A 398 21.96 13.00 6.10
C GLN A 398 20.71 12.18 5.87
N CYS A 399 20.88 10.88 5.76
CA CYS A 399 19.82 9.92 5.46
C CYS A 399 19.57 9.03 6.66
N ARG A 400 18.32 8.60 6.82
CA ARG A 400 17.91 7.62 7.83
C ARG A 400 17.29 6.42 7.14
N ALA A 401 17.75 5.23 7.49
CA ALA A 401 17.11 4.00 7.04
C ALA A 401 15.74 3.83 7.73
N ALA A 402 14.69 3.58 6.96
CA ALA A 402 13.30 3.43 7.47
C ALA A 402 13.13 2.26 8.45
N MET A 403 14.07 1.33 8.50
CA MET A 403 14.02 0.08 9.26
C MET A 403 14.95 0.04 10.48
N GLY A 404 15.34 1.16 11.04
CA GLY A 404 16.08 1.13 12.30
C GLY A 404 17.32 1.99 12.40
N GLY A 405 17.13 3.27 12.45
CA GLY A 405 17.87 4.16 13.30
C GLY A 405 19.26 4.63 12.90
N GLU A 406 20.03 3.92 12.12
CA GLU A 406 21.35 4.39 11.70
C GLU A 406 21.24 5.49 10.66
N THR A 407 21.82 6.65 10.96
CA THR A 407 21.96 7.75 10.01
C THR A 407 23.29 7.59 9.29
N PHE A 408 23.29 7.83 7.98
CA PHE A 408 24.46 7.83 7.13
C PHE A 408 24.44 9.03 6.18
N GLU A 409 25.58 9.39 5.65
CA GLU A 409 25.70 10.51 4.72
C GLU A 409 25.91 10.01 3.29
N VAL A 410 25.28 10.72 2.34
CA VAL A 410 25.51 10.56 0.90
C VAL A 410 25.76 11.92 0.28
N SER A 411 26.65 11.97 -0.71
CA SER A 411 27.03 13.22 -1.36
C SER A 411 26.96 13.12 -2.89
N ALA A 412 26.63 14.23 -3.53
CA ALA A 412 26.67 14.33 -4.98
C ALA A 412 27.05 15.75 -5.43
N ALA A 413 27.38 15.91 -6.72
CA ALA A 413 27.57 17.23 -7.31
C ALA A 413 26.26 18.03 -7.30
N PHE A 414 25.14 17.37 -7.62
CA PHE A 414 23.80 17.98 -7.69
C PHE A 414 22.74 17.06 -7.11
N ALA A 415 21.59 17.64 -6.79
CA ALA A 415 20.41 16.87 -6.37
C ALA A 415 19.14 17.37 -7.03
N VAL A 416 18.13 16.48 -7.11
CA VAL A 416 16.79 16.82 -7.58
C VAL A 416 15.75 16.30 -6.61
N ALA A 417 14.87 17.18 -6.14
CA ALA A 417 13.71 16.83 -5.33
C ALA A 417 12.58 16.35 -6.24
N CYS A 418 12.25 15.06 -6.14
CA CYS A 418 11.10 14.40 -6.76
C CYS A 418 10.23 13.72 -5.68
N ASP A 419 10.26 14.20 -4.44
CA ASP A 419 9.68 13.61 -3.24
C ASP A 419 8.20 14.00 -3.02
N GLY A 420 7.57 14.57 -4.07
CA GLY A 420 6.15 14.71 -4.18
C GLY A 420 5.58 15.91 -3.41
N ASN A 421 4.26 15.91 -3.27
CA ASN A 421 3.49 17.05 -2.79
C ASN A 421 3.81 17.48 -1.34
N ARG A 422 4.37 16.56 -0.53
CA ARG A 422 4.85 16.79 0.85
C ARG A 422 6.38 16.77 0.88
N SER A 423 7.01 17.44 -0.09
CA SER A 423 8.44 17.43 -0.27
C SER A 423 9.20 17.89 0.97
N ARG A 424 9.95 16.97 1.56
CA ARG A 424 10.85 17.24 2.67
C ARG A 424 12.04 18.10 2.22
N LEU A 425 12.50 17.88 0.99
CA LEU A 425 13.65 18.61 0.48
C LEU A 425 13.30 20.09 0.21
N ARG A 426 12.11 20.38 -0.32
CA ARG A 426 11.58 21.75 -0.43
C ARG A 426 11.55 22.46 0.93
N ASP A 427 11.08 21.76 1.98
CA ASP A 427 11.02 22.32 3.33
C ASP A 427 12.42 22.57 3.91
N LEU A 428 13.39 21.69 3.67
CA LEU A 428 14.79 21.87 4.07
C LEU A 428 15.49 23.01 3.32
N LEU A 429 15.03 23.32 2.11
CA LEU A 429 15.48 24.47 1.32
C LEU A 429 14.79 25.78 1.72
N LYS A 430 13.74 25.71 2.54
CA LYS A 430 12.93 26.86 2.96
C LYS A 430 12.34 27.63 1.78
N ILE A 431 12.05 26.95 0.67
CA ILE A 431 11.47 27.58 -0.51
C ILE A 431 10.02 27.95 -0.22
N ARG A 432 9.68 29.22 -0.46
CA ARG A 432 8.33 29.74 -0.27
C ARG A 432 7.37 29.13 -1.28
N THR A 433 6.15 28.85 -0.82
CA THR A 433 5.09 28.26 -1.63
C THR A 433 3.81 29.05 -1.53
N HIS A 434 3.09 29.16 -2.63
CA HIS A 434 1.74 29.67 -2.70
C HIS A 434 0.77 28.50 -2.90
N GLY A 435 -0.22 28.37 -2.04
CA GLY A 435 -1.15 27.25 -2.06
C GLY A 435 -2.60 27.67 -1.94
N LYS A 436 -3.51 26.89 -2.53
CA LYS A 436 -4.96 27.04 -2.42
C LYS A 436 -5.64 25.67 -2.42
N SER A 437 -6.58 25.44 -1.49
CA SER A 437 -7.55 24.35 -1.56
C SER A 437 -8.74 24.76 -2.43
N TYR A 438 -9.30 23.82 -3.19
CA TYR A 438 -10.47 24.08 -4.02
C TYR A 438 -11.79 23.97 -3.26
N GLY A 439 -11.78 23.46 -2.01
CA GLY A 439 -12.98 23.32 -1.19
C GLY A 439 -13.96 22.27 -1.71
N CYS A 440 -13.50 21.32 -2.50
CA CYS A 440 -14.28 20.20 -3.00
C CYS A 440 -13.53 18.89 -2.77
N HIS A 441 -14.27 17.79 -2.76
CA HIS A 441 -13.76 16.44 -2.48
C HIS A 441 -14.20 15.49 -3.57
N PHE A 442 -13.45 14.43 -3.74
CA PHE A 442 -13.75 13.38 -4.71
C PHE A 442 -13.50 12.00 -4.08
N VAL A 443 -14.31 11.05 -4.48
CA VAL A 443 -14.07 9.63 -4.28
C VAL A 443 -13.84 8.98 -5.64
N MET A 444 -12.87 8.11 -5.73
CA MET A 444 -12.59 7.35 -6.95
C MET A 444 -12.46 5.87 -6.64
N GLY A 445 -12.78 5.02 -7.61
CA GLY A 445 -12.61 3.58 -7.52
C GLY A 445 -12.55 2.95 -8.89
N ASP A 446 -11.85 1.82 -8.96
CA ASP A 446 -11.76 0.98 -10.15
C ASP A 446 -12.79 -0.14 -10.06
N PHE A 447 -13.49 -0.40 -11.15
CA PHE A 447 -14.53 -1.42 -11.28
C PHE A 447 -14.22 -2.35 -12.45
N HIS A 448 -14.69 -3.58 -12.39
CA HIS A 448 -14.77 -4.43 -13.58
C HIS A 448 -15.71 -3.77 -14.60
N ASP A 449 -15.28 -3.68 -15.87
CA ASP A 449 -16.03 -3.04 -16.95
C ASP A 449 -16.70 -4.10 -17.84
N HIS A 450 -18.00 -4.05 -17.93
CA HIS A 450 -18.81 -4.94 -18.78
C HIS A 450 -19.10 -4.33 -20.16
N GLY A 451 -18.37 -3.28 -20.54
CA GLY A 451 -18.23 -2.85 -21.94
C GLY A 451 -19.27 -1.87 -22.48
N SER A 452 -20.14 -1.30 -21.64
CA SER A 452 -21.22 -0.40 -22.12
C SER A 452 -20.72 0.98 -22.61
N LEU A 453 -19.55 1.43 -22.20
CA LEU A 453 -18.99 2.77 -22.49
C LEU A 453 -17.79 2.76 -23.45
N GLY A 454 -17.34 1.59 -23.91
CA GLY A 454 -16.21 1.45 -24.84
C GLY A 454 -14.88 1.99 -24.29
N GLU A 455 -13.99 2.43 -25.19
CA GLU A 455 -12.67 2.98 -24.84
C GLU A 455 -12.66 4.51 -24.71
N ASP A 456 -13.81 5.17 -24.75
CA ASP A 456 -13.90 6.62 -24.60
C ASP A 456 -13.86 7.05 -23.13
N ALA A 457 -13.33 8.24 -22.88
CA ALA A 457 -13.48 8.92 -21.60
C ALA A 457 -14.85 9.63 -21.54
N HIS A 458 -15.50 9.61 -20.39
CA HIS A 458 -16.79 10.25 -20.17
C HIS A 458 -16.70 11.24 -19.02
N LEU A 459 -17.02 12.51 -19.29
CA LEU A 459 -17.10 13.58 -18.30
C LEU A 459 -18.57 14.02 -18.19
N ILE A 460 -19.17 13.76 -17.06
CA ILE A 460 -20.60 13.96 -16.82
C ILE A 460 -20.77 15.02 -15.73
N PHE A 461 -21.30 16.19 -16.11
CA PHE A 461 -21.45 17.33 -15.24
C PHE A 461 -22.94 17.55 -14.90
N THR A 462 -23.35 17.13 -13.70
CA THR A 462 -24.73 17.25 -13.24
C THR A 462 -24.92 18.39 -12.24
N GLU A 463 -26.16 18.78 -11.96
CA GLU A 463 -26.47 19.75 -10.89
C GLU A 463 -26.03 19.28 -9.49
N HIS A 464 -25.80 17.95 -9.32
CA HIS A 464 -25.35 17.30 -8.08
C HIS A 464 -23.82 17.10 -8.02
N GLY A 465 -23.08 17.57 -9.03
CA GLY A 465 -21.62 17.47 -9.12
C GLY A 465 -21.13 16.60 -10.27
N ALA A 466 -19.81 16.58 -10.46
CA ALA A 466 -19.14 15.89 -11.53
C ALA A 466 -19.04 14.38 -11.29
N VAL A 467 -19.12 13.62 -12.39
CA VAL A 467 -18.77 12.20 -12.49
C VAL A 467 -17.85 12.03 -13.69
N GLU A 468 -16.72 11.41 -13.50
CA GLU A 468 -15.76 11.12 -14.56
C GLU A 468 -15.56 9.61 -14.68
N SER A 469 -15.40 9.12 -15.91
CA SER A 469 -15.21 7.71 -16.20
C SER A 469 -14.13 7.52 -17.25
N PHE A 470 -13.15 6.64 -16.94
CA PHE A 470 -12.00 6.37 -17.80
C PHE A 470 -11.78 4.87 -17.94
N PRO A 471 -11.59 4.35 -19.18
CA PRO A 471 -11.23 2.95 -19.37
C PRO A 471 -9.85 2.66 -18.80
N LEU A 472 -9.64 1.43 -18.32
CA LEU A 472 -8.36 0.94 -17.81
C LEU A 472 -8.04 -0.42 -18.46
N PRO A 473 -6.77 -0.84 -18.52
CA PRO A 473 -6.40 -2.15 -19.04
C PRO A 473 -7.00 -3.28 -18.19
N GLY A 474 -7.25 -4.43 -18.83
CA GLY A 474 -7.80 -5.63 -18.18
C GLY A 474 -9.29 -5.53 -17.87
N GLN A 475 -10.05 -4.98 -18.79
CA GLN A 475 -11.52 -4.82 -18.67
C GLN A 475 -11.91 -4.15 -17.34
N ARG A 476 -11.28 -3.02 -17.06
CA ARG A 476 -11.58 -2.20 -15.87
C ARG A 476 -11.90 -0.78 -16.28
N ARG A 477 -12.59 -0.08 -15.40
CA ARG A 477 -12.95 1.31 -15.59
C ARG A 477 -12.85 2.06 -14.28
N ARG A 478 -12.21 3.22 -14.29
CA ARG A 478 -12.15 4.13 -13.16
C ARG A 478 -13.35 5.06 -13.18
N TRP A 479 -13.96 5.18 -12.02
CA TRP A 479 -14.99 6.17 -11.75
C TRP A 479 -14.50 7.16 -10.70
N ILE A 480 -14.68 8.46 -10.97
CA ILE A 480 -14.32 9.55 -10.06
C ILE A 480 -15.58 10.37 -9.85
N VAL A 481 -15.97 10.56 -8.60
CA VAL A 481 -17.25 11.21 -8.26
C VAL A 481 -16.99 12.33 -7.26
N GLN A 482 -17.47 13.53 -7.57
CA GLN A 482 -17.42 14.66 -6.66
C GLN A 482 -18.29 14.42 -5.44
N THR A 483 -17.82 14.76 -4.24
CA THR A 483 -18.57 14.69 -2.97
C THR A 483 -18.59 16.06 -2.29
N GLN A 484 -19.59 16.29 -1.43
CA GLN A 484 -19.66 17.52 -0.64
C GLN A 484 -18.65 17.52 0.50
N ASP A 485 -18.56 16.38 1.18
CA ASP A 485 -17.63 16.19 2.30
C ASP A 485 -16.54 15.19 1.92
N PHE A 486 -15.43 15.23 2.66
CA PHE A 486 -14.36 14.26 2.51
C PHE A 486 -14.83 12.88 3.02
N VAL A 487 -14.85 11.91 2.13
CA VAL A 487 -15.25 10.54 2.42
C VAL A 487 -14.03 9.76 2.92
N THR A 488 -14.14 9.14 4.09
CA THR A 488 -13.12 8.18 4.55
C THR A 488 -13.36 6.83 3.88
N ASP A 489 -12.30 6.12 3.51
CA ASP A 489 -12.20 4.92 2.64
C ASP A 489 -13.11 3.71 2.99
N THR A 490 -14.10 3.84 3.84
CA THR A 490 -14.80 2.70 4.44
C THR A 490 -16.22 2.44 3.91
N GLU A 491 -16.77 3.29 3.05
CA GLU A 491 -18.13 3.10 2.55
C GLU A 491 -18.13 2.44 1.15
N PHE A 492 -17.96 1.12 1.10
CA PHE A 492 -18.19 0.33 -0.11
C PHE A 492 -19.63 0.55 -0.63
N GLY A 493 -19.76 0.77 -1.96
CA GLY A 493 -21.05 1.03 -2.61
C GLY A 493 -21.44 2.51 -2.73
N LEU A 494 -20.69 3.45 -2.13
CA LEU A 494 -20.95 4.88 -2.27
C LEU A 494 -20.82 5.33 -3.73
N ILE A 495 -19.75 4.92 -4.42
CA ILE A 495 -19.51 5.28 -5.83
C ILE A 495 -20.65 4.76 -6.68
N SER A 496 -21.06 3.49 -6.55
CA SER A 496 -22.16 2.88 -7.29
C SER A 496 -23.48 3.65 -7.09
N THR A 497 -23.77 4.03 -5.84
CA THR A 497 -24.96 4.81 -5.48
C THR A 497 -24.95 6.20 -6.14
N LEU A 498 -23.83 6.91 -6.06
CA LEU A 498 -23.71 8.27 -6.61
C LEU A 498 -23.69 8.26 -8.14
N VAL A 499 -23.02 7.31 -8.77
CA VAL A 499 -23.03 7.14 -10.23
C VAL A 499 -24.44 6.85 -10.71
N LYS A 500 -25.14 5.88 -10.12
CA LYS A 500 -26.52 5.56 -10.49
C LYS A 500 -27.44 6.78 -10.35
N LYS A 501 -27.37 7.48 -9.22
CA LYS A 501 -28.19 8.67 -8.94
C LYS A 501 -27.97 9.80 -9.96
N ARG A 502 -26.73 10.02 -10.40
CA ARG A 502 -26.35 11.17 -11.26
C ARG A 502 -26.39 10.87 -12.74
N THR A 503 -26.18 9.62 -13.13
CA THR A 503 -25.99 9.25 -14.54
C THR A 503 -27.00 8.22 -15.03
N GLY A 504 -27.72 7.55 -14.14
CA GLY A 504 -28.56 6.41 -14.45
C GLY A 504 -27.80 5.09 -14.68
N ILE A 505 -26.46 5.12 -14.75
CA ILE A 505 -25.62 3.95 -14.96
C ILE A 505 -25.55 3.15 -13.66
N SER A 506 -25.88 1.87 -13.73
CA SER A 506 -25.79 0.96 -12.58
C SER A 506 -24.43 0.26 -12.57
N LEU A 507 -23.69 0.39 -11.47
CA LEU A 507 -22.47 -0.35 -11.20
C LEU A 507 -22.75 -1.38 -10.10
N ALA A 508 -22.39 -2.63 -10.33
CA ALA A 508 -22.51 -3.66 -9.31
C ALA A 508 -21.45 -3.44 -8.22
N SER A 509 -21.84 -3.47 -6.97
CA SER A 509 -20.91 -3.25 -5.85
C SER A 509 -19.87 -4.35 -5.73
N GLU A 510 -20.16 -5.55 -6.23
CA GLU A 510 -19.24 -6.68 -6.31
C GLU A 510 -18.12 -6.49 -7.33
N ASP A 511 -18.32 -5.63 -8.32
CA ASP A 511 -17.32 -5.29 -9.34
C ASP A 511 -16.30 -4.25 -8.85
N GLN A 512 -16.52 -3.65 -7.69
CA GLN A 512 -15.61 -2.66 -7.14
C GLN A 512 -14.31 -3.30 -6.66
N ILE A 513 -13.19 -2.85 -7.21
CA ILE A 513 -11.85 -3.38 -6.96
C ILE A 513 -11.17 -2.62 -5.82
N ASP A 514 -11.23 -1.28 -5.87
CA ASP A 514 -10.62 -0.39 -4.89
C ASP A 514 -11.48 0.86 -4.67
N GLN A 515 -11.09 1.66 -3.68
CA GLN A 515 -11.67 2.97 -3.43
C GLN A 515 -10.65 3.87 -2.72
N ASN A 516 -10.61 5.14 -3.14
CA ASN A 516 -9.78 6.15 -2.51
C ASN A 516 -10.49 7.51 -2.56
N ALA A 517 -10.25 8.36 -1.56
CA ALA A 517 -10.79 9.72 -1.52
C ALA A 517 -9.67 10.75 -1.52
N PHE A 518 -9.90 11.89 -2.16
CA PHE A 518 -8.92 12.96 -2.22
C PHE A 518 -9.56 14.34 -2.29
N SER A 519 -8.79 15.34 -1.86
CA SER A 519 -9.15 16.76 -1.95
C SER A 519 -8.15 17.46 -2.85
N PRO A 520 -8.60 18.02 -3.98
CA PRO A 520 -7.72 18.75 -4.86
C PRO A 520 -7.15 20.01 -4.20
N ARG A 521 -5.88 20.25 -4.45
CA ARG A 521 -5.20 21.47 -3.99
C ARG A 521 -4.25 21.97 -5.06
N ARG A 522 -3.92 23.24 -4.99
CA ARG A 522 -2.86 23.86 -5.77
C ARG A 522 -1.73 24.27 -4.85
N LEU A 523 -0.50 24.07 -5.27
CA LEU A 523 0.71 24.59 -4.66
C LEU A 523 1.67 24.96 -5.75
N ASP A 524 2.35 26.09 -5.61
CA ASP A 524 3.38 26.56 -6.54
C ASP A 524 4.56 27.13 -5.75
N CYS A 525 5.78 26.74 -6.09
CA CYS A 525 7.00 27.28 -5.51
C CYS A 525 7.42 28.57 -6.20
N GLU A 526 7.99 29.51 -5.45
CA GLU A 526 8.51 30.78 -6.00
C GLU A 526 9.71 30.57 -6.92
N ILE A 527 10.55 29.58 -6.58
CA ILE A 527 11.75 29.17 -7.34
C ILE A 527 11.81 27.66 -7.45
N TYR A 528 12.39 27.13 -8.53
CA TYR A 528 12.51 25.70 -8.76
C TYR A 528 13.95 25.19 -8.61
N HIS A 529 14.86 26.01 -8.10
CA HIS A 529 16.20 25.58 -7.69
C HIS A 529 16.72 26.45 -6.53
N ASP A 530 17.65 25.88 -5.76
CA ASP A 530 18.43 26.59 -4.76
C ASP A 530 19.86 26.01 -4.76
N GLY A 531 20.78 26.78 -5.32
CA GLY A 531 22.17 26.37 -5.52
C GLY A 531 22.26 25.10 -6.35
N ARG A 532 22.66 23.97 -5.71
CA ARG A 532 22.88 22.67 -6.36
C ARG A 532 21.66 21.75 -6.35
N VAL A 533 20.51 22.23 -5.90
CA VAL A 533 19.29 21.42 -5.78
C VAL A 533 18.19 21.96 -6.65
N LEU A 534 17.63 21.11 -7.53
CA LEU A 534 16.46 21.39 -8.36
C LEU A 534 15.19 20.81 -7.69
N LEU A 535 14.03 21.44 -7.94
CA LEU A 535 12.71 20.89 -7.63
C LEU A 535 12.04 20.42 -8.92
N CYS A 536 11.38 19.26 -8.90
CA CYS A 536 10.80 18.62 -10.07
C CYS A 536 9.45 17.96 -9.72
N GLY A 537 8.45 18.11 -10.58
CA GLY A 537 7.11 17.57 -10.38
C GLY A 537 6.40 18.14 -9.15
N ASP A 538 5.67 17.30 -8.42
CA ASP A 538 4.87 17.72 -7.26
C ASP A 538 5.69 18.34 -6.11
N ALA A 539 7.01 18.18 -6.09
CA ALA A 539 7.89 18.90 -5.18
C ALA A 539 7.95 20.40 -5.50
N ALA A 540 7.82 20.78 -6.78
CA ALA A 540 7.83 22.16 -7.26
C ALA A 540 6.42 22.74 -7.39
N HIS A 541 5.45 21.94 -7.87
CA HIS A 541 4.09 22.39 -8.15
C HIS A 541 3.07 21.26 -7.99
N VAL A 542 1.97 21.54 -7.34
CA VAL A 542 0.80 20.66 -7.25
C VAL A 542 -0.37 21.34 -7.95
N MET A 543 -1.11 20.61 -8.76
CA MET A 543 -2.27 21.13 -9.47
C MET A 543 -3.46 20.20 -9.36
N SER A 544 -4.64 20.70 -9.73
CA SER A 544 -5.86 19.89 -9.81
C SER A 544 -5.66 18.69 -10.74
N PRO A 545 -6.23 17.52 -10.42
CA PRO A 545 -6.17 16.34 -11.28
C PRO A 545 -6.98 16.50 -12.57
N ILE A 546 -7.88 17.47 -12.67
CA ILE A 546 -8.67 17.71 -13.88
C ILE A 546 -7.77 17.95 -15.09
N GLY A 547 -7.99 17.16 -16.13
CA GLY A 547 -7.19 17.18 -17.34
C GLY A 547 -5.87 16.41 -17.27
N GLY A 548 -5.58 15.68 -16.16
CA GLY A 548 -4.42 14.80 -16.03
C GLY A 548 -3.06 15.51 -16.09
N GLN A 549 -2.98 16.81 -15.74
CA GLN A 549 -1.79 17.63 -16.02
C GLN A 549 -0.63 17.40 -15.05
N GLY A 550 -0.87 16.96 -13.80
CA GLY A 550 0.17 16.91 -12.74
C GLY A 550 1.38 16.03 -13.13
N MET A 551 1.15 14.74 -13.37
CA MET A 551 2.22 13.80 -13.73
C MET A 551 2.90 14.18 -15.05
N ASN A 552 2.13 14.62 -16.06
CA ASN A 552 2.64 15.00 -17.37
C ASN A 552 3.53 16.25 -17.31
N THR A 553 3.16 17.26 -16.50
CA THR A 553 4.02 18.42 -16.24
C THR A 553 5.31 17.98 -15.55
N GLY A 554 5.23 17.04 -14.60
CA GLY A 554 6.40 16.47 -13.94
C GLY A 554 7.30 15.67 -14.89
N PHE A 555 6.75 14.98 -15.87
CA PHE A 555 7.56 14.29 -16.92
C PHE A 555 8.34 15.29 -17.77
N ALA A 556 7.69 16.40 -18.16
CA ALA A 556 8.38 17.47 -18.85
C ALA A 556 9.44 18.17 -17.96
N ASP A 557 9.19 18.29 -16.65
CA ASP A 557 10.23 18.78 -15.72
C ASP A 557 11.44 17.85 -15.68
N ALA A 558 11.21 16.53 -15.62
CA ALA A 558 12.27 15.53 -15.62
C ALA A 558 13.14 15.59 -16.88
N ASP A 559 12.52 15.77 -18.04
CA ASP A 559 13.22 15.92 -19.33
C ASP A 559 14.09 17.20 -19.34
N PHE A 560 13.53 18.34 -18.93
CA PHE A 560 14.28 19.59 -18.84
C PHE A 560 15.39 19.54 -17.78
N ALA A 561 15.15 18.92 -16.63
CA ALA A 561 16.17 18.74 -15.60
C ALA A 561 17.31 17.83 -16.05
N ALA A 562 16.97 16.75 -16.79
CA ALA A 562 17.98 15.86 -17.38
C ALA A 562 18.87 16.60 -18.39
N GLU A 563 18.29 17.45 -19.24
CA GLU A 563 19.06 18.26 -20.20
C GLU A 563 19.91 19.31 -19.49
N ALA A 564 19.38 20.03 -18.50
CA ALA A 564 20.13 21.01 -17.73
C ALA A 564 21.32 20.38 -16.99
N LEU A 565 21.10 19.27 -16.30
CA LEU A 565 22.17 18.53 -15.59
C LEU A 565 23.21 17.97 -16.57
N HIS A 566 22.80 17.42 -17.71
CA HIS A 566 23.72 16.95 -18.74
C HIS A 566 24.57 18.08 -19.32
N ALA A 567 23.97 19.26 -19.59
CA ALA A 567 24.70 20.43 -20.07
C ALA A 567 25.77 20.90 -19.06
N VAL A 568 25.45 20.89 -17.77
CA VAL A 568 26.41 21.24 -16.72
C VAL A 568 27.50 20.18 -16.57
N LEU A 569 27.13 18.90 -16.47
CA LEU A 569 28.06 17.81 -16.15
C LEU A 569 28.95 17.37 -17.33
N ARG A 570 28.48 17.53 -18.56
CA ARG A 570 29.17 17.01 -19.76
C ARG A 570 29.59 18.10 -20.75
N ARG A 571 28.90 19.25 -20.76
CA ARG A 571 29.19 20.34 -21.72
C ARG A 571 29.84 21.56 -21.06
N GLY A 572 30.05 21.54 -19.72
CA GLY A 572 30.74 22.62 -18.98
C GLY A 572 29.91 23.90 -18.86
N LEU A 573 28.57 23.85 -19.04
CA LEU A 573 27.72 25.01 -18.83
C LEU A 573 27.69 25.37 -17.33
N SER A 574 27.64 26.68 -17.01
CA SER A 574 27.46 27.12 -15.63
C SER A 574 26.15 26.59 -15.04
N SER A 575 26.21 26.01 -13.84
CA SER A 575 25.01 25.54 -13.13
C SER A 575 23.99 26.65 -12.89
N ASP A 576 24.45 27.85 -12.55
CA ASP A 576 23.57 28.98 -12.31
C ASP A 576 22.75 29.36 -13.55
N ILE A 577 23.40 29.37 -14.73
CA ILE A 577 22.71 29.67 -15.98
C ILE A 577 21.73 28.55 -16.35
N ALA A 578 22.16 27.29 -16.24
CA ALA A 578 21.34 26.16 -16.63
C ALA A 578 20.10 25.99 -15.72
N PHE A 579 20.30 26.17 -14.41
CA PHE A 579 19.22 25.95 -13.42
C PHE A 579 18.26 27.12 -13.35
N GLU A 580 18.75 28.35 -13.57
CA GLU A 580 17.85 29.51 -13.70
C GLU A 580 16.98 29.39 -14.97
N ALA A 581 17.57 28.96 -16.09
CA ALA A 581 16.81 28.69 -17.31
C ALA A 581 15.76 27.58 -17.11
N TYR A 582 16.12 26.50 -16.44
CA TYR A 582 15.20 25.43 -16.02
C TYR A 582 14.06 26.01 -15.16
N SER A 583 14.37 26.72 -14.10
CA SER A 583 13.44 27.29 -13.15
C SER A 583 12.43 28.22 -13.85
N CYS A 584 12.91 29.16 -14.64
CA CYS A 584 12.05 30.10 -15.39
C CYS A 584 11.12 29.39 -16.38
N ALA A 585 11.66 28.47 -17.17
CA ALA A 585 10.90 27.76 -18.20
C ALA A 585 9.82 26.85 -17.57
N ARG A 586 10.21 26.05 -16.58
CA ARG A 586 9.31 25.06 -15.99
C ARG A 586 8.25 25.71 -15.10
N ARG A 587 8.61 26.73 -14.34
CA ARG A 587 7.64 27.49 -13.55
C ARG A 587 6.58 28.15 -14.42
N ARG A 588 6.97 28.78 -15.53
CA ARG A 588 6.00 29.37 -16.47
C ARG A 588 5.06 28.30 -17.03
N ALA A 589 5.58 27.14 -17.44
CA ALA A 589 4.78 26.03 -17.96
C ALA A 589 3.81 25.48 -16.89
N ALA A 590 4.29 25.26 -15.67
CA ALA A 590 3.49 24.79 -14.54
C ALA A 590 2.37 25.77 -14.17
N LEU A 591 2.65 27.09 -14.11
CA LEU A 591 1.64 28.12 -13.86
C LEU A 591 0.55 28.12 -14.95
N THR A 592 0.93 27.94 -16.23
CA THR A 592 -0.01 27.84 -17.35
C THR A 592 -0.90 26.60 -17.19
N ALA A 593 -0.31 25.43 -16.93
CA ALA A 593 -1.03 24.18 -16.71
C ALA A 593 -1.97 24.28 -15.48
N ALA A 594 -1.46 24.80 -14.37
CA ALA A 594 -2.24 24.99 -13.14
C ALA A 594 -3.40 25.97 -13.31
N THR A 595 -3.23 27.01 -14.15
CA THR A 595 -4.31 27.97 -14.45
C THR A 595 -5.39 27.32 -15.31
N ARG A 596 -5.02 26.55 -16.33
CA ARG A 596 -5.97 25.78 -17.16
C ARG A 596 -6.73 24.75 -16.30
N ALA A 597 -6.02 23.99 -15.48
CA ALA A 597 -6.64 23.03 -14.55
C ALA A 597 -7.58 23.72 -13.54
N ALA A 598 -7.22 24.92 -13.04
CA ALA A 598 -8.05 25.70 -12.13
C ALA A 598 -9.33 26.23 -12.80
N LEU A 599 -9.27 26.65 -14.07
CA LEU A 599 -10.45 27.04 -14.84
C LEU A 599 -11.38 25.85 -15.05
N GLY A 600 -10.84 24.71 -15.48
CA GLY A 600 -11.60 23.46 -15.60
C GLY A 600 -12.25 23.03 -14.28
N MET A 601 -11.50 23.10 -13.18
CA MET A 601 -12.02 22.84 -11.83
C MET A 601 -13.11 23.84 -11.45
N GLY A 602 -12.89 25.14 -11.64
CA GLY A 602 -13.84 26.18 -11.28
C GLY A 602 -15.21 26.00 -11.94
N LEU A 603 -15.24 25.57 -13.20
CA LEU A 603 -16.48 25.29 -13.94
C LEU A 603 -17.03 23.89 -13.65
N GLY A 604 -16.17 22.89 -13.56
CA GLY A 604 -16.55 21.47 -13.43
C GLY A 604 -17.24 21.15 -12.11
N VAL A 605 -16.82 21.79 -11.02
CA VAL A 605 -17.36 21.49 -9.67
C VAL A 605 -18.61 22.30 -9.31
N TRP A 606 -19.13 23.13 -10.19
CA TRP A 606 -20.36 23.88 -9.92
C TRP A 606 -21.53 22.93 -9.67
N THR A 607 -22.25 23.15 -8.56
CA THR A 607 -23.47 22.43 -8.19
C THR A 607 -24.64 23.41 -8.13
N GLY A 608 -25.88 22.84 -8.22
CA GLY A 608 -27.12 23.59 -8.20
C GLY A 608 -27.65 23.93 -9.59
N HIS A 609 -28.98 24.02 -9.68
CA HIS A 609 -29.74 24.00 -10.93
C HIS A 609 -29.35 25.10 -11.93
N TRP A 610 -29.31 26.37 -11.51
CA TRP A 610 -29.01 27.48 -12.43
C TRP A 610 -27.52 27.51 -12.86
N ARG A 611 -26.59 27.14 -11.97
CA ARG A 611 -25.17 27.05 -12.28
C ARG A 611 -24.88 25.91 -13.27
N SER A 612 -25.59 24.78 -13.14
CA SER A 612 -25.47 23.65 -14.08
C SER A 612 -25.95 24.05 -15.48
N ARG A 613 -27.08 24.76 -15.60
CA ARG A 613 -27.57 25.28 -16.88
C ARG A 613 -26.59 26.26 -17.52
N LEU A 614 -26.06 27.22 -16.76
CA LEU A 614 -25.06 28.17 -17.26
C LEU A 614 -23.79 27.47 -17.72
N ARG A 615 -23.29 26.51 -16.94
CA ARG A 615 -22.15 25.68 -17.33
C ARG A 615 -22.42 24.93 -18.62
N GLY A 616 -23.57 24.30 -18.76
CA GLY A 616 -23.98 23.58 -19.97
C GLY A 616 -24.01 24.50 -21.21
N ALA A 617 -24.51 25.74 -21.08
CA ALA A 617 -24.50 26.73 -22.15
C ALA A 617 -23.07 27.16 -22.53
N LEU A 618 -22.20 27.43 -21.53
CA LEU A 618 -20.80 27.77 -21.76
C LEU A 618 -20.02 26.63 -22.44
N PHE A 619 -20.23 25.40 -22.03
CA PHE A 619 -19.59 24.25 -22.64
C PHE A 619 -20.05 24.01 -24.08
N ARG A 620 -21.37 24.15 -24.38
CA ARG A 620 -21.85 24.07 -25.77
C ARG A 620 -21.21 25.13 -26.64
N LEU A 621 -21.08 26.37 -26.16
CA LEU A 621 -20.43 27.46 -26.88
C LEU A 621 -18.93 27.19 -27.10
N PHE A 622 -18.25 26.59 -26.11
CA PHE A 622 -16.84 26.23 -26.20
C PHE A 622 -16.62 25.09 -27.22
N PHE A 623 -17.39 24.02 -27.12
CA PHE A 623 -17.24 22.85 -28.00
C PHE A 623 -17.79 23.07 -29.39
N SER A 624 -18.74 23.99 -29.61
CA SER A 624 -19.20 24.36 -30.97
C SER A 624 -18.15 25.10 -31.83
N ARG A 625 -17.08 25.61 -31.19
CA ARG A 625 -15.96 26.28 -31.86
C ARG A 625 -14.72 25.39 -32.02
N ALA A 626 -14.75 24.19 -31.46
CA ALA A 626 -13.62 23.25 -31.45
C ALA A 626 -13.78 22.08 -32.46
N VAL A 627 -14.76 22.19 -33.37
CA VAL A 627 -14.97 21.27 -34.50
C VAL A 627 -14.43 21.89 -35.79
#